data_bdb9a28abb59743e1b850a8a70c4ab90
#
_entry.id   bdb9a28abb59743e1b850a8a70c4ab90
#
_cell.length_a   1.000
_cell.length_b   1.000
_cell.length_c   1.000
_cell.angle_alpha   90.00
_cell.angle_beta   90.00
_cell.angle_gamma   90.00
#
_symmetry.space_group_name_H-M   'P 1'
#
loop_
_entity.id
_entity.type
_entity.pdbx_description
1 polymer ?
#
loop_
_entity_poly.entity_id
_entity_poly.type
_entity_poly.pdbx_seq_one_letter_code
_entity_poly.pdbx_strand_id
1 'polypeptide(L)'
;MDCFHYPLDTETLLRKKRKLRRELLAQNPHPLHKKIAILGGSTTNEVADQLGLFLLQYGIEAEFYQSEYAQYWQDAMFGTPELDDFHPDVIYIHTNWRNLTALPTTADSEAAIDAMLDEQYAHFETMWQALEQKFACPVIQNNFDRPNFRLMGNRDIWDPHGRSNFISRLNQKFYAYAASHEHFYINDIDYLSADYGLTAWGDAFFWHMYKYAICLDAIPSLANSVANIIKSLYGRNKKALVLDLDNTLWGGIVGDDGVDGLAIGPEVPEGQVYAEFQSYCKALKSIGVILAVDSKNDEANALAGLNHPDGVLRPDDFVAIKANWDPKDLNLKAIASELNLGADSFVFADDNPAERAIVAAQVPGVAVPALDGAENYIKTLDHGGYFEVTALSKEDLKKTELYHQNAERAKAQAAFADYGQYLDSLEMTATIKGFEPLYIQRIAQLTNKSNQFNLTTLRCSEDDIRAMAGDKNDLCLCGKLVDKFGDNGIVTVVAGRQQGDVLDLTLWLMSCRVLKRGMEDAMMDTVVAEAAARGVKTIVGHYYPTAKNAMVREFYAQYDFAKTAEDADGNTEWTLDVAAYAPKHPHMKIER
;
A
#
# COMPACT_ATOMS: atom_id res chain seq x y z
N MET A 1 -0.89 -18.94 5.02
CA MET A 1 -1.39 -19.49 6.30
C MET A 1 -2.83 -19.02 6.48
N ASP A 2 -3.77 -19.91 6.49
CA ASP A 2 -5.21 -19.60 6.44
C ASP A 2 -5.71 -18.74 7.60
N CYS A 3 -5.07 -18.83 8.78
CA CYS A 3 -5.50 -18.09 9.97
C CYS A 3 -5.41 -16.55 9.84
N PHE A 4 -4.67 -16.03 8.86
CA PHE A 4 -4.56 -14.59 8.59
C PHE A 4 -5.56 -14.10 7.53
N HIS A 5 -6.32 -15.01 6.92
CA HIS A 5 -7.33 -14.65 5.93
C HIS A 5 -8.68 -14.45 6.63
N TYR A 6 -9.48 -13.55 6.09
CA TYR A 6 -10.83 -13.36 6.60
C TYR A 6 -11.75 -14.55 6.22
N PRO A 7 -12.56 -15.07 7.16
CA PRO A 7 -12.62 -14.72 8.58
C PRO A 7 -11.38 -15.20 9.35
N LEU A 8 -10.84 -14.34 10.25
CA LEU A 8 -9.63 -14.66 11.01
C LEU A 8 -9.83 -15.85 11.94
N ASP A 9 -8.89 -16.79 11.96
CA ASP A 9 -8.83 -17.84 13.01
C ASP A 9 -8.17 -17.26 14.27
N THR A 10 -8.96 -16.53 15.06
CA THR A 10 -8.50 -15.83 16.27
C THR A 10 -7.93 -16.78 17.31
N GLU A 11 -8.48 -18.00 17.43
CA GLU A 11 -7.96 -19.01 18.36
C GLU A 11 -6.53 -19.41 17.99
N THR A 12 -6.26 -19.69 16.73
CA THR A 12 -4.90 -20.02 16.27
C THR A 12 -3.96 -18.84 16.42
N LEU A 13 -4.38 -17.63 16.05
CA LEU A 13 -3.58 -16.40 16.16
C LEU A 13 -3.17 -16.11 17.61
N LEU A 14 -4.08 -16.26 18.57
CA LEU A 14 -3.79 -16.01 19.98
C LEU A 14 -2.95 -17.13 20.62
N ARG A 15 -3.24 -18.41 20.30
CA ARG A 15 -2.61 -19.54 21.00
C ARG A 15 -1.30 -20.01 20.40
N LYS A 16 -1.06 -19.82 19.08
CA LYS A 16 0.10 -20.38 18.38
C LYS A 16 1.13 -19.32 17.96
N LYS A 17 1.14 -18.16 18.59
CA LYS A 17 1.99 -16.99 18.24
C LYS A 17 3.45 -17.35 17.94
N ARG A 18 4.12 -18.10 18.83
CA ARG A 18 5.53 -18.49 18.67
C ARG A 18 5.76 -19.40 17.45
N LYS A 19 4.82 -20.31 17.17
CA LYS A 19 4.90 -21.19 16.00
C LYS A 19 4.73 -20.37 14.73
N LEU A 20 3.69 -19.53 14.66
CA LEU A 20 3.39 -18.67 13.53
C LEU A 20 4.56 -17.71 13.22
N ARG A 21 5.12 -17.05 14.26
CA ARG A 21 6.29 -16.18 14.08
C ARG A 21 7.46 -16.92 13.43
N ARG A 22 7.80 -18.11 13.91
CA ARG A 22 8.88 -18.92 13.37
C ARG A 22 8.64 -19.31 11.91
N GLU A 23 7.41 -19.71 11.57
CA GLU A 23 7.03 -20.11 10.21
C GLU A 23 7.06 -18.91 9.25
N LEU A 24 6.57 -17.75 9.69
CA LEU A 24 6.59 -16.53 8.90
C LEU A 24 8.02 -16.02 8.65
N LEU A 25 8.90 -16.08 9.64
CA LEU A 25 10.32 -15.73 9.47
C LEU A 25 11.01 -16.67 8.49
N ALA A 26 10.71 -17.98 8.54
CA ALA A 26 11.25 -18.93 7.57
C ALA A 26 10.77 -18.68 6.13
N GLN A 27 9.56 -18.14 5.95
CA GLN A 27 9.02 -17.77 4.65
C GLN A 27 9.56 -16.41 4.13
N ASN A 28 10.07 -15.56 5.02
CA ASN A 28 10.57 -14.23 4.71
C ASN A 28 12.03 -14.10 5.18
N PRO A 29 13.01 -14.67 4.45
CA PRO A 29 14.41 -14.67 4.87
C PRO A 29 15.05 -13.26 4.90
N HIS A 30 14.47 -12.30 4.21
CA HIS A 30 14.93 -10.92 4.15
C HIS A 30 13.75 -9.96 4.40
N PRO A 31 13.23 -9.88 5.64
CA PRO A 31 12.14 -8.98 5.97
C PRO A 31 12.62 -7.53 5.96
N LEU A 32 11.69 -6.61 5.73
CA LEU A 32 11.92 -5.19 5.97
C LEU A 32 11.87 -4.95 7.48
N HIS A 33 13.00 -4.56 8.09
CA HIS A 33 13.04 -4.23 9.51
C HIS A 33 12.46 -2.84 9.77
N LYS A 34 11.57 -2.72 10.76
CA LYS A 34 10.93 -1.48 11.16
C LYS A 34 10.78 -1.38 12.68
N LYS A 35 11.00 -0.17 13.20
CA LYS A 35 10.83 0.18 14.60
C LYS A 35 9.48 0.87 14.80
N ILE A 36 8.63 0.30 15.63
CA ILE A 36 7.26 0.81 15.86
C ILE A 36 7.11 1.13 17.33
N ALA A 37 6.82 2.40 17.63
CA ALA A 37 6.47 2.80 18.98
C ALA A 37 4.96 2.71 19.19
N ILE A 38 4.52 1.93 20.17
CA ILE A 38 3.11 1.85 20.60
C ILE A 38 2.94 2.70 21.85
N LEU A 39 2.30 3.85 21.70
CA LEU A 39 1.95 4.73 22.82
C LEU A 39 0.54 4.37 23.31
N GLY A 40 0.48 3.61 24.41
CA GLY A 40 -0.75 2.95 24.85
C GLY A 40 -1.47 3.67 25.98
N GLY A 41 -2.75 3.99 25.78
CA GLY A 41 -3.69 4.39 26.84
C GLY A 41 -4.27 3.20 27.63
N SER A 42 -3.92 1.98 27.24
CA SER A 42 -4.32 0.71 27.85
C SER A 42 -3.16 -0.30 27.71
N THR A 43 -3.35 -1.53 28.21
CA THR A 43 -2.35 -2.61 28.03
C THR A 43 -2.22 -3.01 26.57
N THR A 44 -0.99 -3.03 26.04
CA THR A 44 -0.70 -3.20 24.61
C THR A 44 0.07 -4.47 24.25
N ASN A 45 0.50 -5.28 25.21
CA ASN A 45 1.35 -6.46 24.94
C ASN A 45 0.78 -7.39 23.87
N GLU A 46 -0.51 -7.72 24.00
CA GLU A 46 -1.18 -8.60 23.04
C GLU A 46 -1.34 -7.92 21.67
N VAL A 47 -1.57 -6.60 21.67
CA VAL A 47 -1.63 -5.79 20.44
C VAL A 47 -0.30 -5.84 19.69
N ALA A 48 0.82 -5.64 20.39
CA ALA A 48 2.16 -5.71 19.82
C ALA A 48 2.47 -7.11 19.25
N ASP A 49 2.14 -8.18 20.00
CA ASP A 49 2.32 -9.55 19.55
C ASP A 49 1.56 -9.85 18.25
N GLN A 50 0.26 -9.49 18.21
CA GLN A 50 -0.58 -9.72 17.03
C GLN A 50 -0.16 -8.83 15.86
N LEU A 51 0.12 -7.56 16.11
CA LEU A 51 0.62 -6.64 15.07
C LEU A 51 1.92 -7.16 14.45
N GLY A 52 2.85 -7.67 15.27
CA GLY A 52 4.08 -8.29 14.79
C GLY A 52 3.85 -9.49 13.88
N LEU A 53 2.83 -10.32 14.14
CA LEU A 53 2.48 -11.45 13.29
C LEU A 53 1.91 -10.99 11.94
N PHE A 54 0.96 -10.05 11.94
CA PHE A 54 0.40 -9.51 10.69
C PHE A 54 1.44 -8.78 9.85
N LEU A 55 2.34 -8.03 10.47
CA LEU A 55 3.43 -7.37 9.75
C LEU A 55 4.40 -8.37 9.11
N LEU A 56 4.74 -9.45 9.82
CA LEU A 56 5.56 -10.53 9.26
C LEU A 56 4.86 -11.23 8.07
N GLN A 57 3.54 -11.39 8.10
CA GLN A 57 2.75 -11.88 6.96
C GLN A 57 2.98 -11.01 5.71
N TYR A 58 3.22 -9.70 5.89
CA TYR A 58 3.52 -8.75 4.82
C TYR A 58 5.02 -8.57 4.56
N GLY A 59 5.88 -9.40 5.17
CA GLY A 59 7.33 -9.34 5.03
C GLY A 59 7.96 -8.12 5.73
N ILE A 60 7.35 -7.66 6.83
CA ILE A 60 7.87 -6.60 7.67
C ILE A 60 8.16 -7.20 9.06
N GLU A 61 9.41 -7.18 9.50
CA GLU A 61 9.77 -7.55 10.88
C GLU A 61 9.83 -6.30 11.73
N ALA A 62 8.95 -6.23 12.74
CA ALA A 62 8.83 -5.09 13.62
C ALA A 62 9.57 -5.33 14.95
N GLU A 63 10.33 -4.32 15.37
CA GLU A 63 10.77 -4.12 16.75
C GLU A 63 9.82 -3.12 17.41
N PHE A 64 9.43 -3.37 18.68
CA PHE A 64 8.43 -2.57 19.36
C PHE A 64 9.00 -1.87 20.58
N TYR A 65 8.79 -0.55 20.68
CA TYR A 65 8.72 0.18 21.93
C TYR A 65 7.25 0.18 22.40
N GLN A 66 7.03 0.03 23.69
CA GLN A 66 5.69 0.13 24.29
C GLN A 66 5.79 1.04 25.51
N SER A 67 4.95 2.10 25.54
CA SER A 67 4.84 2.92 26.74
C SER A 67 4.26 2.11 27.91
N GLU A 68 4.63 2.50 29.12
CA GLU A 68 3.98 1.98 30.32
C GLU A 68 2.49 2.33 30.31
N TYR A 69 1.68 1.57 31.06
CA TYR A 69 0.24 1.75 31.11
C TYR A 69 -0.16 3.21 31.34
N ALA A 70 -0.96 3.75 30.43
CA ALA A 70 -1.50 5.12 30.43
C ALA A 70 -0.44 6.25 30.42
N GLN A 71 0.83 5.95 30.08
CA GLN A 71 1.89 6.97 29.97
C GLN A 71 2.04 7.54 28.55
N TYR A 72 1.17 7.16 27.61
CA TYR A 72 1.25 7.56 26.20
C TYR A 72 1.45 9.06 25.98
N TRP A 73 0.77 9.88 26.78
CA TRP A 73 0.85 11.34 26.68
C TRP A 73 2.16 11.89 27.28
N GLN A 74 2.58 11.36 28.43
CA GLN A 74 3.83 11.75 29.09
C GLN A 74 5.02 11.40 28.22
N ASP A 75 5.05 10.20 27.63
CA ASP A 75 6.12 9.76 26.74
C ASP A 75 6.18 10.64 25.48
N ALA A 76 5.03 11.01 24.94
CA ALA A 76 4.96 11.89 23.78
C ALA A 76 5.47 13.31 24.08
N MET A 77 5.04 13.89 25.22
CA MET A 77 5.33 15.29 25.57
C MET A 77 6.71 15.49 26.15
N PHE A 78 7.16 14.58 27.02
CA PHE A 78 8.43 14.74 27.74
C PHE A 78 9.53 13.81 27.24
N GLY A 79 9.15 12.75 26.52
CA GLY A 79 10.05 11.69 26.09
C GLY A 79 10.48 10.78 27.24
N THR A 80 11.09 9.68 26.86
CA THR A 80 11.88 8.81 27.75
C THR A 80 13.19 8.52 27.06
N PRO A 81 14.30 8.27 27.81
CA PRO A 81 15.55 7.87 27.18
C PRO A 81 15.38 6.68 26.24
N GLU A 82 14.55 5.72 26.62
CA GLU A 82 14.28 4.51 25.83
C GLU A 82 13.57 4.81 24.52
N LEU A 83 12.56 5.69 24.53
CA LEU A 83 11.85 6.11 23.30
C LEU A 83 12.75 6.97 22.40
N ASP A 84 13.56 7.84 23.01
CA ASP A 84 14.47 8.73 22.31
C ASP A 84 15.58 7.93 21.60
N ASP A 85 16.17 6.94 22.28
CA ASP A 85 17.17 6.04 21.71
C ASP A 85 16.57 5.04 20.70
N PHE A 86 15.28 4.77 20.81
CA PHE A 86 14.58 3.84 19.92
C PHE A 86 14.47 4.36 18.49
N HIS A 87 14.26 5.66 18.29
CA HIS A 87 14.06 6.28 16.98
C HIS A 87 13.03 5.52 16.10
N PRO A 88 11.71 5.64 16.38
CA PRO A 88 10.70 4.88 15.68
C PRO A 88 10.57 5.28 14.20
N ASP A 89 10.31 4.29 13.34
CA ASP A 89 9.90 4.49 11.94
C ASP A 89 8.39 4.79 11.82
N VAL A 90 7.59 4.37 12.80
CA VAL A 90 6.14 4.60 12.88
C VAL A 90 5.74 4.69 14.35
N ILE A 91 4.85 5.61 14.66
CA ILE A 91 4.23 5.72 15.98
C ILE A 91 2.76 5.30 15.87
N TYR A 92 2.34 4.37 16.70
CA TYR A 92 0.95 3.96 16.85
C TYR A 92 0.42 4.39 18.21
N ILE A 93 -0.61 5.24 18.22
CA ILE A 93 -1.26 5.74 19.44
C ILE A 93 -2.53 4.92 19.67
N HIS A 94 -2.45 4.03 20.66
CA HIS A 94 -3.52 3.10 21.00
C HIS A 94 -4.36 3.66 22.16
N THR A 95 -5.31 4.53 21.84
CA THR A 95 -6.29 5.11 22.77
C THR A 95 -7.71 4.70 22.39
N ASN A 96 -8.63 4.80 23.32
CA ASN A 96 -10.06 4.55 23.15
C ASN A 96 -10.89 5.53 24.02
N TRP A 97 -12.22 5.43 23.99
CA TRP A 97 -13.10 6.34 24.72
C TRP A 97 -12.79 6.46 26.23
N ARG A 98 -12.16 5.46 26.85
CA ARG A 98 -11.79 5.47 28.27
C ARG A 98 -10.57 6.37 28.57
N ASN A 99 -9.88 6.83 27.55
CA ASN A 99 -8.76 7.77 27.67
C ASN A 99 -9.21 9.23 27.60
N LEU A 100 -10.50 9.49 27.40
CA LEU A 100 -11.06 10.83 27.50
C LEU A 100 -11.05 11.27 28.96
N THR A 101 -10.50 12.44 29.24
CA THR A 101 -10.33 12.96 30.61
C THR A 101 -11.61 13.54 31.16
N ALA A 102 -12.53 13.97 30.29
CA ALA A 102 -13.84 14.47 30.63
C ALA A 102 -14.90 14.04 29.62
N LEU A 103 -16.10 13.84 30.07
CA LEU A 103 -17.29 13.55 29.27
C LEU A 103 -18.45 14.39 29.76
N PRO A 104 -19.35 14.86 28.87
CA PRO A 104 -20.46 15.71 29.25
C PRO A 104 -21.45 15.00 30.16
N THR A 105 -22.13 15.81 31.00
CA THR A 105 -23.23 15.42 31.84
C THR A 105 -24.45 16.29 31.54
N THR A 106 -25.63 15.90 31.99
CA THR A 106 -26.87 16.67 31.80
C THR A 106 -26.89 17.99 32.58
N ALA A 107 -25.92 18.25 33.45
CA ALA A 107 -25.79 19.49 34.22
C ALA A 107 -24.92 20.55 33.50
N ASP A 108 -24.18 20.15 32.45
CA ASP A 108 -23.32 21.06 31.74
C ASP A 108 -24.10 21.95 30.77
N SER A 109 -23.70 23.19 30.58
CA SER A 109 -24.23 24.02 29.49
C SER A 109 -23.62 23.62 28.15
N GLU A 110 -24.29 23.89 27.03
CA GLU A 110 -23.75 23.63 25.69
C GLU A 110 -22.39 24.31 25.49
N ALA A 111 -22.22 25.55 25.97
CA ALA A 111 -20.92 26.24 25.90
C ALA A 111 -19.82 25.54 26.71
N ALA A 112 -20.17 24.95 27.87
CA ALA A 112 -19.20 24.16 28.64
C ALA A 112 -18.83 22.83 27.92
N ILE A 113 -19.79 22.21 27.25
CA ILE A 113 -19.54 20.99 26.44
C ILE A 113 -18.65 21.31 25.24
N ASP A 114 -18.88 22.44 24.57
CA ASP A 114 -18.04 22.88 23.46
C ASP A 114 -16.60 23.17 23.94
N ALA A 115 -16.44 23.85 25.07
CA ALA A 115 -15.13 24.09 25.67
C ALA A 115 -14.42 22.78 26.07
N MET A 116 -15.16 21.83 26.65
CA MET A 116 -14.65 20.50 26.99
C MET A 116 -14.18 19.74 25.73
N LEU A 117 -14.92 19.82 24.63
CA LEU A 117 -14.57 19.21 23.36
C LEU A 117 -13.27 19.81 22.79
N ASP A 118 -13.14 21.14 22.84
CA ASP A 118 -11.96 21.84 22.38
C ASP A 118 -10.75 21.51 23.24
N GLU A 119 -10.89 21.38 24.55
CA GLU A 119 -9.83 20.98 25.47
C GLU A 119 -9.36 19.54 25.19
N GLN A 120 -10.31 18.60 25.01
CA GLN A 120 -9.97 17.22 24.65
C GLN A 120 -9.22 17.16 23.32
N TYR A 121 -9.66 17.91 22.31
CA TYR A 121 -8.98 17.95 21.02
C TYR A 121 -7.57 18.55 21.16
N ALA A 122 -7.44 19.69 21.85
CA ALA A 122 -6.15 20.35 22.06
C ALA A 122 -5.14 19.46 22.79
N HIS A 123 -5.61 18.61 23.71
CA HIS A 123 -4.78 17.63 24.40
C HIS A 123 -4.10 16.67 23.41
N PHE A 124 -4.85 16.14 22.44
CA PHE A 124 -4.31 15.23 21.42
C PHE A 124 -3.49 15.98 20.36
N GLU A 125 -3.97 17.11 19.87
CA GLU A 125 -3.27 17.92 18.87
C GLU A 125 -1.86 18.33 19.35
N THR A 126 -1.75 18.80 20.61
CA THR A 126 -0.45 19.14 21.19
C THR A 126 0.49 17.94 21.23
N MET A 127 -0.03 16.76 21.57
CA MET A 127 0.73 15.51 21.58
C MET A 127 1.22 15.14 20.17
N TRP A 128 0.35 15.20 19.16
CA TRP A 128 0.73 14.89 17.79
C TRP A 128 1.82 15.82 17.26
N GLN A 129 1.67 17.13 17.50
CA GLN A 129 2.67 18.13 17.11
C GLN A 129 4.03 17.89 17.79
N ALA A 130 4.03 17.50 19.06
CA ALA A 130 5.27 17.16 19.78
C ALA A 130 5.96 15.93 19.18
N LEU A 131 5.19 14.89 18.85
CA LEU A 131 5.72 13.67 18.22
C LEU A 131 6.26 13.94 16.81
N GLU A 132 5.54 14.71 15.99
CA GLU A 132 5.95 15.10 14.64
C GLU A 132 7.25 15.89 14.66
N GLN A 133 7.37 16.89 15.55
CA GLN A 133 8.59 17.69 15.69
C GLN A 133 9.78 16.87 16.15
N LYS A 134 9.55 15.85 16.97
CA LYS A 134 10.62 15.06 17.58
C LYS A 134 11.12 13.93 16.69
N PHE A 135 10.22 13.19 16.04
CA PHE A 135 10.55 11.95 15.36
C PHE A 135 10.40 12.02 13.82
N ALA A 136 9.66 12.98 13.29
CA ALA A 136 9.43 13.16 11.85
C ALA A 136 9.04 11.85 11.14
N CYS A 137 8.22 11.01 11.77
CA CYS A 137 7.77 9.72 11.24
C CYS A 137 6.24 9.63 11.23
N PRO A 138 5.64 8.74 10.43
CA PRO A 138 4.19 8.55 10.39
C PRO A 138 3.58 8.26 11.76
N VAL A 139 2.47 8.92 12.06
CA VAL A 139 1.65 8.71 13.26
C VAL A 139 0.34 8.05 12.86
N ILE A 140 0.02 6.93 13.49
CA ILE A 140 -1.27 6.24 13.38
C ILE A 140 -2.01 6.43 14.70
N GLN A 141 -3.14 7.12 14.67
CA GLN A 141 -3.98 7.39 15.83
C GLN A 141 -5.28 6.59 15.75
N ASN A 142 -5.64 5.86 16.80
CA ASN A 142 -7.03 5.40 16.91
C ASN A 142 -7.96 6.60 17.02
N ASN A 143 -9.07 6.58 16.28
CA ASN A 143 -10.22 7.38 16.72
C ASN A 143 -10.82 6.78 17.99
N PHE A 144 -12.01 7.21 18.40
CA PHE A 144 -12.67 6.70 19.61
C PHE A 144 -13.85 5.83 19.24
N ASP A 145 -13.85 4.62 19.79
CA ASP A 145 -15.01 3.73 19.85
C ASP A 145 -16.07 4.28 20.83
N ARG A 146 -17.26 3.73 20.79
CA ARG A 146 -18.37 4.15 21.66
C ARG A 146 -18.44 3.28 22.93
N PRO A 147 -18.88 3.87 24.06
CA PRO A 147 -19.28 3.06 25.21
C PRO A 147 -20.37 2.05 24.81
N ASN A 148 -20.33 0.86 25.38
CA ASN A 148 -21.36 -0.16 25.15
C ASN A 148 -22.69 0.11 25.90
N PHE A 149 -22.87 1.31 26.45
CA PHE A 149 -24.07 1.76 27.10
C PHE A 149 -24.39 3.21 26.75
N ARG A 150 -25.65 3.56 26.74
CA ARG A 150 -26.16 4.91 26.43
C ARG A 150 -27.03 5.41 27.59
N LEU A 151 -26.61 6.50 28.23
CA LEU A 151 -27.32 7.06 29.37
C LEU A 151 -28.70 7.58 28.95
N MET A 152 -28.81 8.21 27.79
CA MET A 152 -30.04 8.82 27.29
C MET A 152 -30.73 8.00 26.18
N GLY A 153 -30.39 6.72 26.04
CA GLY A 153 -30.94 5.87 24.97
C GLY A 153 -30.64 6.45 23.58
N ASN A 154 -31.65 6.52 22.70
CA ASN A 154 -31.48 7.04 21.34
C ASN A 154 -31.17 8.55 21.28
N ARG A 155 -31.47 9.30 22.36
CA ARG A 155 -31.14 10.72 22.45
C ARG A 155 -29.62 10.97 22.55
N ASP A 156 -28.86 10.00 23.06
CA ASP A 156 -27.43 10.09 23.31
C ASP A 156 -26.61 10.47 22.08
N ILE A 157 -27.09 10.16 20.87
CA ILE A 157 -26.35 10.43 19.62
C ILE A 157 -26.53 11.85 19.07
N TRP A 158 -27.67 12.49 19.36
CA TRP A 158 -27.98 13.81 18.82
C TRP A 158 -28.01 14.94 19.85
N ASP A 159 -28.11 14.62 21.14
CA ASP A 159 -28.10 15.60 22.23
C ASP A 159 -26.66 15.95 22.61
N PRO A 160 -26.28 17.24 22.75
CA PRO A 160 -24.93 17.65 23.15
C PRO A 160 -24.42 17.01 24.45
N HIS A 161 -25.33 16.69 25.39
CA HIS A 161 -24.99 16.05 26.66
C HIS A 161 -24.72 14.54 26.52
N GLY A 162 -24.99 13.96 25.34
CA GLY A 162 -24.78 12.54 25.06
C GLY A 162 -23.32 12.22 24.85
N ARG A 163 -22.84 11.14 25.47
CA ARG A 163 -21.47 10.65 25.28
C ARG A 163 -21.19 10.23 23.84
N SER A 164 -22.17 9.57 23.20
CA SER A 164 -22.05 9.19 21.79
C SER A 164 -21.97 10.42 20.87
N ASN A 165 -22.72 11.50 21.18
CA ASN A 165 -22.61 12.76 20.45
C ASN A 165 -21.22 13.38 20.61
N PHE A 166 -20.74 13.49 21.83
CA PHE A 166 -19.44 14.07 22.16
C PHE A 166 -18.30 13.33 21.44
N ILE A 167 -18.28 12.00 21.53
CA ILE A 167 -17.28 11.16 20.86
C ILE A 167 -17.34 11.32 19.33
N SER A 168 -18.54 11.34 18.75
CA SER A 168 -18.70 11.55 17.31
C SER A 168 -18.15 12.91 16.86
N ARG A 169 -18.40 13.97 17.64
CA ARG A 169 -17.87 15.31 17.36
C ARG A 169 -16.35 15.37 17.51
N LEU A 170 -15.79 14.69 18.49
CA LEU A 170 -14.34 14.60 18.68
C LEU A 170 -13.67 13.83 17.53
N ASN A 171 -14.25 12.70 17.12
CA ASN A 171 -13.77 11.95 15.95
C ASN A 171 -13.78 12.80 14.68
N GLN A 172 -14.79 13.65 14.47
CA GLN A 172 -14.82 14.59 13.33
C GLN A 172 -13.63 15.58 13.34
N LYS A 173 -13.22 16.06 14.53
CA LYS A 173 -12.03 16.91 14.65
C LYS A 173 -10.76 16.13 14.29
N PHE A 174 -10.65 14.87 14.70
CA PHE A 174 -9.52 13.98 14.32
C PHE A 174 -9.45 13.75 12.82
N TYR A 175 -10.60 13.52 12.17
CA TYR A 175 -10.65 13.36 10.71
C TYR A 175 -10.25 14.64 9.96
N ALA A 176 -10.65 15.81 10.47
CA ALA A 176 -10.24 17.09 9.90
C ALA A 176 -8.71 17.31 10.04
N TYR A 177 -8.14 16.91 11.17
CA TYR A 177 -6.67 16.93 11.35
C TYR A 177 -5.98 16.00 10.35
N ALA A 178 -6.39 14.74 10.26
CA ALA A 178 -5.83 13.78 9.33
C ALA A 178 -5.93 14.23 7.86
N ALA A 179 -7.04 14.89 7.49
CA ALA A 179 -7.24 15.39 6.13
C ALA A 179 -6.29 16.55 5.75
N SER A 180 -5.72 17.25 6.75
CA SER A 180 -4.85 18.42 6.55
C SER A 180 -3.38 18.18 6.92
N HIS A 181 -3.04 17.03 7.49
CA HIS A 181 -1.67 16.70 7.92
C HIS A 181 -1.20 15.41 7.22
N GLU A 182 -0.20 15.55 6.38
CA GLU A 182 0.50 14.42 5.76
C GLU A 182 1.17 13.58 6.85
N HIS A 183 1.30 12.28 6.62
CA HIS A 183 1.88 11.32 7.59
C HIS A 183 1.09 11.09 8.88
N PHE A 184 -0.11 11.64 8.99
CA PHE A 184 -1.04 11.35 10.08
C PHE A 184 -2.20 10.50 9.58
N TYR A 185 -2.43 9.35 10.20
CA TYR A 185 -3.39 8.34 9.76
C TYR A 185 -4.33 7.96 10.90
N ILE A 186 -5.59 7.71 10.57
CA ILE A 186 -6.57 7.21 11.53
C ILE A 186 -6.70 5.70 11.40
N ASN A 187 -6.58 4.99 12.50
CA ASN A 187 -7.09 3.62 12.63
C ASN A 187 -8.52 3.69 13.18
N ASP A 188 -9.50 3.34 12.36
CA ASP A 188 -10.92 3.55 12.65
C ASP A 188 -11.48 2.46 13.56
N ILE A 189 -11.27 2.61 14.89
CA ILE A 189 -11.80 1.65 15.86
C ILE A 189 -13.30 1.82 16.12
N ASP A 190 -13.92 2.95 15.73
CA ASP A 190 -15.40 3.10 15.78
C ASP A 190 -16.03 2.13 14.78
N TYR A 191 -15.52 2.09 13.54
CA TYR A 191 -15.93 1.10 12.54
C TYR A 191 -15.66 -0.34 13.00
N LEU A 192 -14.43 -0.64 13.44
CA LEU A 192 -14.06 -1.98 13.88
C LEU A 192 -14.94 -2.48 15.03
N SER A 193 -15.27 -1.61 15.98
CA SER A 193 -16.14 -1.95 17.10
C SER A 193 -17.58 -2.25 16.67
N ALA A 194 -18.06 -1.54 15.65
CA ALA A 194 -19.40 -1.75 15.08
C ALA A 194 -19.47 -3.06 14.28
N ASP A 195 -18.45 -3.35 13.44
CA ASP A 195 -18.36 -4.57 12.64
C ASP A 195 -18.19 -5.83 13.51
N TYR A 196 -17.33 -5.76 14.54
CA TYR A 196 -17.13 -6.86 15.49
C TYR A 196 -18.38 -7.10 16.36
N GLY A 197 -19.14 -6.07 16.59
CA GLY A 197 -20.28 -6.01 17.51
C GLY A 197 -19.90 -5.32 18.81
N LEU A 198 -20.40 -4.08 18.99
CA LEU A 198 -20.02 -3.17 20.08
C LEU A 198 -20.09 -3.81 21.47
N THR A 199 -21.07 -4.70 21.73
CA THR A 199 -21.21 -5.39 23.03
C THR A 199 -20.06 -6.35 23.29
N ALA A 200 -19.57 -7.04 22.25
CA ALA A 200 -18.50 -8.02 22.36
C ALA A 200 -17.10 -7.38 22.24
N TRP A 201 -17.02 -6.15 21.72
CA TRP A 201 -15.76 -5.43 21.48
C TRP A 201 -14.96 -5.18 22.75
N GLY A 202 -15.63 -4.84 23.87
CA GLY A 202 -14.99 -4.59 25.14
C GLY A 202 -15.41 -5.62 26.20
N ASP A 203 -14.47 -6.01 27.05
CA ASP A 203 -14.70 -6.91 28.18
C ASP A 203 -14.44 -6.18 29.50
N ALA A 204 -15.50 -6.04 30.33
CA ALA A 204 -15.39 -5.34 31.60
C ALA A 204 -14.46 -6.04 32.60
N PHE A 205 -14.42 -7.39 32.59
CA PHE A 205 -13.52 -8.15 33.47
C PHE A 205 -12.05 -7.91 33.07
N PHE A 206 -11.72 -8.03 31.81
CA PHE A 206 -10.35 -7.80 31.32
C PHE A 206 -9.93 -6.34 31.50
N TRP A 207 -10.84 -5.39 31.31
CA TRP A 207 -10.56 -3.99 31.61
C TRP A 207 -10.22 -3.76 33.09
N HIS A 208 -11.04 -4.25 34.00
CA HIS A 208 -10.80 -4.00 35.43
C HIS A 208 -9.59 -4.74 35.96
N MET A 209 -9.35 -5.96 35.51
CA MET A 209 -8.26 -6.81 36.00
C MET A 209 -6.92 -6.50 35.32
N TYR A 210 -6.90 -6.24 34.02
CA TYR A 210 -5.68 -6.20 33.24
C TYR A 210 -5.54 -4.95 32.35
N LYS A 211 -6.54 -4.08 32.37
CA LYS A 211 -6.56 -2.83 31.57
C LYS A 211 -6.51 -3.05 30.05
N TYR A 212 -6.99 -4.16 29.56
CA TYR A 212 -7.26 -4.32 28.14
C TYR A 212 -8.51 -3.53 27.74
N ALA A 213 -8.35 -2.60 26.80
CA ALA A 213 -9.43 -1.74 26.31
C ALA A 213 -10.42 -2.52 25.44
N ILE A 214 -9.94 -3.53 24.75
CA ILE A 214 -10.64 -4.34 23.75
C ILE A 214 -10.59 -5.80 24.24
N CYS A 215 -11.60 -6.60 23.93
CA CYS A 215 -11.58 -8.02 24.26
C CYS A 215 -10.45 -8.72 23.50
N LEU A 216 -9.88 -9.76 24.11
CA LEU A 216 -8.71 -10.43 23.55
C LEU A 216 -8.97 -10.98 22.14
N ASP A 217 -10.17 -11.54 21.92
CA ASP A 217 -10.53 -12.14 20.63
C ASP A 217 -10.71 -11.10 19.50
N ALA A 218 -10.90 -9.83 19.82
CA ALA A 218 -10.97 -8.74 18.84
C ALA A 218 -9.60 -8.11 18.53
N ILE A 219 -8.58 -8.36 19.37
CA ILE A 219 -7.23 -7.80 19.14
C ILE A 219 -6.62 -8.20 17.79
N PRO A 220 -6.77 -9.43 17.27
CA PRO A 220 -6.30 -9.75 15.92
C PRO A 220 -6.91 -8.86 14.83
N SER A 221 -8.20 -8.51 14.91
CA SER A 221 -8.85 -7.62 13.95
C SER A 221 -8.29 -6.19 14.02
N LEU A 222 -8.09 -5.67 15.24
CA LEU A 222 -7.40 -4.39 15.45
C LEU A 222 -5.98 -4.41 14.88
N ALA A 223 -5.21 -5.45 15.20
CA ALA A 223 -3.82 -5.59 14.74
C ALA A 223 -3.73 -5.70 13.21
N ASN A 224 -4.66 -6.41 12.57
CA ASN A 224 -4.77 -6.47 11.12
C ASN A 224 -5.04 -5.09 10.50
N SER A 225 -5.96 -4.32 11.09
CA SER A 225 -6.26 -2.96 10.62
C SER A 225 -5.04 -2.05 10.68
N VAL A 226 -4.34 -1.99 11.80
CA VAL A 226 -3.10 -1.21 11.94
C VAL A 226 -2.01 -1.72 10.99
N ALA A 227 -1.86 -3.05 10.85
CA ALA A 227 -0.90 -3.65 9.92
C ALA A 227 -1.21 -3.30 8.46
N ASN A 228 -2.49 -3.17 8.08
CA ASN A 228 -2.91 -2.75 6.74
C ASN A 228 -2.46 -1.31 6.44
N ILE A 229 -2.59 -0.38 7.39
CA ILE A 229 -2.05 0.97 7.24
C ILE A 229 -0.53 0.91 7.08
N ILE A 230 0.19 0.23 7.97
CA ILE A 230 1.66 0.16 7.94
C ILE A 230 2.15 -0.49 6.63
N LYS A 231 1.57 -1.61 6.20
CA LYS A 231 1.97 -2.24 4.92
C LYS A 231 1.75 -1.32 3.73
N SER A 232 0.67 -0.51 3.75
CA SER A 232 0.38 0.49 2.70
C SER A 232 1.46 1.55 2.63
N LEU A 233 1.90 2.06 3.79
CA LEU A 233 3.01 3.03 3.89
C LEU A 233 4.29 2.50 3.23
N TYR A 234 4.56 1.21 3.38
CA TYR A 234 5.76 0.57 2.81
C TYR A 234 5.52 -0.11 1.46
N GLY A 235 4.44 0.23 0.74
CA GLY A 235 4.16 -0.24 -0.62
C GLY A 235 3.96 -1.74 -0.76
N ARG A 236 3.42 -2.40 0.27
CA ARG A 236 3.15 -3.85 0.31
C ARG A 236 1.72 -4.22 -0.07
N ASN A 237 0.91 -3.25 -0.51
CA ASN A 237 -0.44 -3.50 -0.98
C ASN A 237 -0.47 -4.31 -2.26
N LYS A 238 -1.55 -5.04 -2.46
CA LYS A 238 -1.91 -5.61 -3.76
C LYS A 238 -2.25 -4.49 -4.74
N LYS A 239 -2.10 -4.77 -6.05
CA LYS A 239 -2.27 -3.78 -7.12
C LYS A 239 -3.36 -4.15 -8.10
N ALA A 240 -3.64 -5.45 -8.23
CA ALA A 240 -4.58 -5.98 -9.20
C ALA A 240 -5.51 -7.02 -8.58
N LEU A 241 -6.76 -6.99 -9.01
CA LEU A 241 -7.79 -7.98 -8.73
C LEU A 241 -8.07 -8.75 -10.02
N VAL A 242 -7.80 -10.04 -10.02
CA VAL A 242 -8.09 -10.96 -11.10
C VAL A 242 -9.35 -11.73 -10.74
N LEU A 243 -10.34 -11.66 -11.60
CA LEU A 243 -11.70 -12.13 -11.38
C LEU A 243 -12.01 -13.29 -12.32
N ASP A 244 -12.59 -14.35 -11.81
CA ASP A 244 -13.36 -15.26 -12.61
C ASP A 244 -14.69 -14.60 -13.06
N LEU A 245 -15.42 -15.25 -13.94
CA LEU A 245 -16.68 -14.75 -14.52
C LEU A 245 -17.90 -15.51 -13.96
N ASP A 246 -18.07 -16.78 -14.37
CA ASP A 246 -19.22 -17.59 -14.03
C ASP A 246 -19.31 -17.85 -12.52
N ASN A 247 -20.46 -17.61 -11.90
CA ASN A 247 -20.70 -17.63 -10.47
C ASN A 247 -19.80 -16.70 -9.62
N THR A 248 -19.02 -15.84 -10.28
CA THR A 248 -18.19 -14.80 -9.63
C THR A 248 -18.70 -13.40 -9.97
N LEU A 249 -18.84 -13.04 -11.25
CA LEU A 249 -19.39 -11.73 -11.67
C LEU A 249 -20.89 -11.80 -12.03
N TRP A 250 -21.41 -12.96 -12.27
CA TRP A 250 -22.82 -13.25 -12.48
C TRP A 250 -23.14 -14.66 -12.00
N GLY A 251 -24.40 -14.94 -11.72
CA GLY A 251 -24.86 -16.30 -11.41
C GLY A 251 -25.14 -17.07 -12.70
N GLY A 252 -24.75 -18.34 -12.74
CA GLY A 252 -24.88 -19.21 -13.90
C GLY A 252 -23.60 -19.30 -14.72
N ILE A 253 -23.66 -20.13 -15.77
CA ILE A 253 -22.54 -20.42 -16.68
C ILE A 253 -22.92 -19.92 -18.07
N VAL A 254 -22.26 -18.89 -18.57
CA VAL A 254 -22.64 -18.21 -19.81
C VAL A 254 -22.62 -19.14 -21.03
N GLY A 255 -21.75 -20.15 -21.02
CA GLY A 255 -21.69 -21.16 -22.11
C GLY A 255 -22.88 -22.10 -22.16
N ASP A 256 -23.49 -22.41 -21.02
CA ASP A 256 -24.59 -23.34 -20.88
C ASP A 256 -25.96 -22.62 -20.85
N ASP A 257 -26.06 -21.54 -20.08
CA ASP A 257 -27.30 -20.82 -19.82
C ASP A 257 -27.58 -19.73 -20.88
N GLY A 258 -26.56 -19.37 -21.66
CA GLY A 258 -26.62 -18.22 -22.55
C GLY A 258 -26.69 -16.89 -21.80
N VAL A 259 -26.51 -15.76 -22.51
CA VAL A 259 -26.47 -14.42 -21.90
C VAL A 259 -27.80 -14.07 -21.20
N ASP A 260 -28.93 -14.44 -21.80
CA ASP A 260 -30.26 -14.13 -21.25
C ASP A 260 -30.59 -14.99 -19.99
N GLY A 261 -29.86 -16.08 -19.76
CA GLY A 261 -30.03 -16.96 -18.61
C GLY A 261 -29.20 -16.58 -17.38
N LEU A 262 -28.31 -15.59 -17.52
CA LEU A 262 -27.46 -15.17 -16.43
C LEU A 262 -28.24 -14.43 -15.34
N ALA A 263 -27.96 -14.75 -14.07
CA ALA A 263 -28.45 -13.99 -12.93
C ALA A 263 -27.56 -12.77 -12.73
N ILE A 264 -28.00 -11.64 -13.27
CA ILE A 264 -27.29 -10.34 -13.18
C ILE A 264 -28.34 -9.21 -13.22
N GLY A 265 -28.03 -8.10 -12.51
CA GLY A 265 -28.89 -6.93 -12.52
C GLY A 265 -29.99 -6.91 -11.46
N PRO A 266 -30.87 -5.88 -11.46
CA PRO A 266 -31.80 -5.61 -10.38
C PRO A 266 -33.08 -6.48 -10.38
N GLU A 267 -33.37 -7.17 -11.45
CA GLU A 267 -34.67 -7.84 -11.65
C GLU A 267 -34.88 -9.08 -10.77
N VAL A 268 -33.78 -9.77 -10.43
CA VAL A 268 -33.82 -10.98 -9.59
C VAL A 268 -32.87 -10.83 -8.38
N PRO A 269 -33.26 -11.36 -7.18
CA PRO A 269 -32.44 -11.21 -5.97
C PRO A 269 -31.01 -11.72 -6.13
N GLU A 270 -30.81 -12.86 -6.78
CA GLU A 270 -29.49 -13.40 -7.07
C GLU A 270 -28.66 -12.47 -7.97
N GLY A 271 -29.29 -11.87 -8.99
CA GLY A 271 -28.66 -10.90 -9.87
C GLY A 271 -28.22 -9.63 -9.15
N GLN A 272 -28.99 -9.19 -8.13
CA GLN A 272 -28.65 -8.02 -7.31
C GLN A 272 -27.34 -8.20 -6.58
N VAL A 273 -27.07 -9.39 -6.01
CA VAL A 273 -25.83 -9.70 -5.30
C VAL A 273 -24.61 -9.53 -6.21
N TYR A 274 -24.68 -10.05 -7.42
CA TYR A 274 -23.58 -9.91 -8.39
C TYR A 274 -23.44 -8.47 -8.91
N ALA A 275 -24.54 -7.75 -9.10
CA ALA A 275 -24.50 -6.34 -9.50
C ALA A 275 -23.85 -5.46 -8.41
N GLU A 276 -24.11 -5.73 -7.13
CA GLU A 276 -23.44 -5.08 -6.01
C GLU A 276 -21.94 -5.39 -6.00
N PHE A 277 -21.57 -6.66 -6.20
CA PHE A 277 -20.18 -7.07 -6.29
C PHE A 277 -19.43 -6.42 -7.46
N GLN A 278 -20.04 -6.37 -8.65
CA GLN A 278 -19.48 -5.65 -9.78
C GLN A 278 -19.32 -4.15 -9.50
N SER A 279 -20.28 -3.54 -8.80
CA SER A 279 -20.22 -2.14 -8.39
C SER A 279 -19.06 -1.89 -7.42
N TYR A 280 -18.84 -2.80 -6.47
CA TYR A 280 -17.69 -2.77 -5.57
C TYR A 280 -16.36 -2.89 -6.34
N CYS A 281 -16.23 -3.85 -7.27
CA CYS A 281 -15.04 -3.99 -8.11
C CYS A 281 -14.79 -2.72 -8.95
N LYS A 282 -15.84 -2.10 -9.47
CA LYS A 282 -15.74 -0.84 -10.22
C LYS A 282 -15.31 0.33 -9.32
N ALA A 283 -15.77 0.35 -8.07
CA ALA A 283 -15.32 1.31 -7.08
C ALA A 283 -13.82 1.10 -6.73
N LEU A 284 -13.36 -0.15 -6.58
CA LEU A 284 -11.94 -0.46 -6.43
C LEU A 284 -11.09 0.07 -7.61
N LYS A 285 -11.58 -0.08 -8.84
CA LYS A 285 -10.92 0.50 -10.03
C LYS A 285 -10.77 2.03 -9.88
N SER A 286 -11.78 2.72 -9.35
CA SER A 286 -11.76 4.18 -9.18
C SER A 286 -10.68 4.68 -8.21
N ILE A 287 -10.20 3.84 -7.31
CA ILE A 287 -9.07 4.11 -6.41
C ILE A 287 -7.74 3.54 -6.92
N GLY A 288 -7.70 3.07 -8.18
CA GLY A 288 -6.47 2.64 -8.85
C GLY A 288 -6.15 1.16 -8.71
N VAL A 289 -7.10 0.30 -8.31
CA VAL A 289 -6.97 -1.15 -8.41
C VAL A 289 -7.15 -1.56 -9.88
N ILE A 290 -6.24 -2.38 -10.38
CA ILE A 290 -6.27 -2.90 -11.74
C ILE A 290 -7.21 -4.11 -11.77
N LEU A 291 -8.15 -4.16 -12.71
CA LEU A 291 -9.01 -5.32 -12.90
C LEU A 291 -8.54 -6.15 -14.08
N ALA A 292 -8.54 -7.46 -13.94
CA ALA A 292 -8.30 -8.43 -15.02
C ALA A 292 -9.25 -9.63 -14.89
N VAL A 293 -9.44 -10.34 -15.97
CA VAL A 293 -10.26 -11.57 -16.02
C VAL A 293 -9.38 -12.77 -16.26
N ASP A 294 -9.66 -13.86 -15.54
CA ASP A 294 -9.10 -15.20 -15.76
C ASP A 294 -10.22 -16.24 -15.59
N SER A 295 -10.81 -16.67 -16.70
CA SER A 295 -11.97 -17.54 -16.70
C SER A 295 -11.82 -18.70 -17.70
N LYS A 296 -12.28 -19.88 -17.30
CA LYS A 296 -12.42 -21.05 -18.18
C LYS A 296 -13.68 -20.93 -19.01
N ASN A 297 -13.57 -20.24 -20.12
CA ASN A 297 -14.70 -19.91 -20.99
C ASN A 297 -14.23 -19.66 -22.42
N ASP A 298 -15.14 -19.73 -23.38
CA ASP A 298 -14.85 -19.22 -24.70
C ASP A 298 -14.88 -17.68 -24.70
N GLU A 299 -13.88 -17.04 -25.31
CA GLU A 299 -13.71 -15.58 -25.31
C GLU A 299 -14.99 -14.85 -25.79
N ALA A 300 -15.64 -15.39 -26.81
CA ALA A 300 -16.90 -14.80 -27.35
C ALA A 300 -18.03 -14.81 -26.31
N ASN A 301 -18.15 -15.89 -25.52
CA ASN A 301 -19.15 -16.01 -24.46
C ASN A 301 -18.83 -15.08 -23.30
N ALA A 302 -17.56 -15.04 -22.88
CA ALA A 302 -17.08 -14.14 -21.84
C ALA A 302 -17.37 -12.66 -22.18
N LEU A 303 -17.06 -12.25 -23.41
CA LEU A 303 -17.33 -10.88 -23.88
C LEU A 303 -18.85 -10.62 -24.00
N ALA A 304 -19.64 -11.59 -24.39
CA ALA A 304 -21.09 -11.46 -24.43
C ALA A 304 -21.69 -11.26 -23.03
N GLY A 305 -21.25 -12.04 -22.04
CA GLY A 305 -21.64 -11.87 -20.64
C GLY A 305 -21.21 -10.51 -20.06
N LEU A 306 -19.98 -10.05 -20.30
CA LEU A 306 -19.50 -8.73 -19.90
C LEU A 306 -20.25 -7.57 -20.58
N ASN A 307 -20.88 -7.81 -21.71
CA ASN A 307 -21.73 -6.84 -22.41
C ASN A 307 -23.22 -6.97 -22.06
N HIS A 308 -23.58 -7.81 -21.08
CA HIS A 308 -24.97 -7.93 -20.64
C HIS A 308 -25.55 -6.55 -20.28
N PRO A 309 -26.78 -6.19 -20.74
CA PRO A 309 -27.35 -4.83 -20.51
C PRO A 309 -27.33 -4.39 -19.06
N ASP A 310 -27.67 -5.29 -18.14
CA ASP A 310 -27.78 -5.04 -16.70
C ASP A 310 -26.43 -5.20 -15.94
N GLY A 311 -25.34 -5.58 -16.63
CA GLY A 311 -24.00 -5.65 -16.03
C GLY A 311 -23.47 -4.26 -15.71
N VAL A 312 -22.69 -4.15 -14.62
CA VAL A 312 -22.04 -2.90 -14.18
C VAL A 312 -20.62 -2.78 -14.75
N LEU A 313 -19.88 -3.87 -14.76
CA LEU A 313 -18.56 -3.96 -15.38
C LEU A 313 -18.69 -4.22 -16.88
N ARG A 314 -17.79 -3.64 -17.65
CA ARG A 314 -17.70 -3.75 -19.11
C ARG A 314 -16.30 -4.23 -19.51
N PRO A 315 -16.12 -4.78 -20.72
CA PRO A 315 -14.79 -5.19 -21.18
C PRO A 315 -13.71 -4.13 -21.00
N ASP A 316 -14.02 -2.85 -21.21
CA ASP A 316 -13.09 -1.72 -21.04
C ASP A 316 -12.73 -1.42 -19.57
N ASP A 317 -13.37 -2.06 -18.60
CA ASP A 317 -12.97 -1.95 -17.21
C ASP A 317 -11.76 -2.82 -16.89
N PHE A 318 -11.45 -3.79 -17.72
CA PHE A 318 -10.37 -4.76 -17.53
C PHE A 318 -9.16 -4.44 -18.41
N VAL A 319 -7.97 -4.54 -17.84
CA VAL A 319 -6.71 -4.33 -18.58
C VAL A 319 -6.24 -5.58 -19.32
N ALA A 320 -6.70 -6.75 -18.90
CA ALA A 320 -6.44 -8.03 -19.53
C ALA A 320 -7.65 -8.95 -19.32
N ILE A 321 -8.03 -9.67 -20.39
CA ILE A 321 -9.08 -10.69 -20.35
C ILE A 321 -8.48 -11.98 -20.88
N LYS A 322 -8.36 -13.00 -20.05
CA LYS A 322 -7.97 -14.36 -20.41
C LYS A 322 -9.18 -15.27 -20.21
N ALA A 323 -9.97 -15.41 -21.27
CA ALA A 323 -11.10 -16.33 -21.34
C ALA A 323 -10.72 -17.46 -22.32
N ASN A 324 -10.27 -18.57 -21.78
CA ASN A 324 -9.85 -19.76 -22.52
C ASN A 324 -9.88 -20.98 -21.60
N TRP A 325 -9.55 -22.16 -22.13
CA TRP A 325 -9.59 -23.43 -21.39
C TRP A 325 -8.23 -23.82 -20.78
N ASP A 326 -7.25 -22.92 -20.82
CA ASP A 326 -5.97 -23.15 -20.16
C ASP A 326 -6.08 -23.13 -18.62
N PRO A 327 -5.17 -23.77 -17.90
CA PRO A 327 -5.12 -23.67 -16.43
C PRO A 327 -5.03 -22.22 -15.95
N LYS A 328 -5.85 -21.84 -14.96
CA LYS A 328 -5.91 -20.47 -14.44
C LYS A 328 -4.58 -19.99 -13.86
N ASP A 329 -3.77 -20.87 -13.29
CA ASP A 329 -2.43 -20.51 -12.83
C ASP A 329 -1.49 -20.07 -13.96
N LEU A 330 -1.62 -20.65 -15.17
CA LEU A 330 -0.86 -20.25 -16.35
C LEU A 330 -1.37 -18.92 -16.91
N ASN A 331 -2.69 -18.73 -16.97
CA ASN A 331 -3.31 -17.47 -17.36
C ASN A 331 -2.89 -16.33 -16.41
N LEU A 332 -2.93 -16.56 -15.09
CA LEU A 332 -2.49 -15.57 -14.11
C LEU A 332 -1.02 -15.19 -14.28
N LYS A 333 -0.14 -16.17 -14.55
CA LYS A 333 1.27 -15.91 -14.86
C LYS A 333 1.44 -15.10 -16.15
N ALA A 334 0.60 -15.37 -17.17
CA ALA A 334 0.59 -14.60 -18.40
C ALA A 334 0.11 -13.16 -18.17
N ILE A 335 -0.96 -12.96 -17.40
CA ILE A 335 -1.44 -11.63 -16.98
C ILE A 335 -0.34 -10.89 -16.21
N ALA A 336 0.33 -11.54 -15.26
CA ALA A 336 1.42 -10.95 -14.50
C ALA A 336 2.57 -10.48 -15.39
N SER A 337 2.94 -11.30 -16.38
CA SER A 337 3.97 -10.96 -17.38
C SER A 337 3.53 -9.78 -18.28
N GLU A 338 2.30 -9.79 -18.77
CA GLU A 338 1.73 -8.75 -19.63
C GLU A 338 1.67 -7.39 -18.91
N LEU A 339 1.30 -7.41 -17.63
CA LEU A 339 1.23 -6.20 -16.80
C LEU A 339 2.57 -5.81 -16.18
N ASN A 340 3.60 -6.62 -16.37
CA ASN A 340 4.92 -6.47 -15.72
C ASN A 340 4.79 -6.29 -14.20
N LEU A 341 3.99 -7.14 -13.56
CA LEU A 341 3.75 -7.16 -12.12
C LEU A 341 4.19 -8.50 -11.52
N GLY A 342 4.78 -8.49 -10.33
CA GLY A 342 5.06 -9.71 -9.58
C GLY A 342 3.76 -10.38 -9.10
N ALA A 343 3.77 -11.70 -8.95
CA ALA A 343 2.63 -12.48 -8.45
C ALA A 343 2.09 -11.97 -7.09
N ASP A 344 2.97 -11.44 -6.26
CA ASP A 344 2.64 -10.83 -4.98
C ASP A 344 1.79 -9.54 -5.06
N SER A 345 1.61 -9.00 -6.27
CA SER A 345 0.77 -7.83 -6.54
C SER A 345 -0.71 -8.18 -6.79
N PHE A 346 -1.04 -9.46 -6.90
CA PHE A 346 -2.37 -9.90 -7.32
C PHE A 346 -3.23 -10.44 -6.18
N VAL A 347 -4.54 -10.21 -6.29
CA VAL A 347 -5.60 -10.95 -5.61
C VAL A 347 -6.33 -11.75 -6.69
N PHE A 348 -6.50 -13.05 -6.50
CA PHE A 348 -7.26 -13.92 -7.40
C PHE A 348 -8.58 -14.31 -6.74
N ALA A 349 -9.68 -13.93 -7.35
CA ALA A 349 -11.03 -14.07 -6.84
C ALA A 349 -11.83 -15.02 -7.74
N ASP A 350 -12.24 -16.14 -7.21
CA ASP A 350 -12.86 -17.27 -7.90
C ASP A 350 -13.81 -18.00 -6.93
N ASP A 351 -15.02 -18.35 -7.36
CA ASP A 351 -15.99 -19.09 -6.54
C ASP A 351 -15.58 -20.54 -6.32
N ASN A 352 -14.85 -21.13 -7.29
CA ASN A 352 -14.49 -22.54 -7.29
C ASN A 352 -13.30 -22.82 -6.35
N PRO A 353 -13.49 -23.57 -5.24
CA PRO A 353 -12.41 -23.86 -4.29
C PRO A 353 -11.26 -24.68 -4.90
N ALA A 354 -11.53 -25.50 -5.95
CA ALA A 354 -10.48 -26.28 -6.61
C ALA A 354 -9.55 -25.38 -7.41
N GLU A 355 -10.08 -24.39 -8.16
CA GLU A 355 -9.28 -23.42 -8.90
C GLU A 355 -8.48 -22.53 -7.93
N ARG A 356 -9.11 -22.07 -6.84
CA ARG A 356 -8.42 -21.34 -5.79
C ARG A 356 -7.23 -22.11 -5.22
N ALA A 357 -7.42 -23.42 -4.93
CA ALA A 357 -6.35 -24.26 -4.39
C ALA A 357 -5.20 -24.45 -5.38
N ILE A 358 -5.50 -24.62 -6.68
CA ILE A 358 -4.48 -24.75 -7.74
C ILE A 358 -3.67 -23.47 -7.85
N VAL A 359 -4.33 -22.32 -7.95
CA VAL A 359 -3.66 -21.03 -8.08
C VAL A 359 -2.82 -20.71 -6.85
N ALA A 360 -3.33 -20.94 -5.65
CA ALA A 360 -2.57 -20.75 -4.41
C ALA A 360 -1.30 -21.61 -4.35
N ALA A 361 -1.35 -22.84 -4.84
CA ALA A 361 -0.22 -23.76 -4.84
C ALA A 361 0.80 -23.45 -5.96
N GLN A 362 0.35 -23.03 -7.15
CA GLN A 362 1.17 -22.89 -8.36
C GLN A 362 1.69 -21.46 -8.60
N VAL A 363 1.10 -20.46 -7.92
CA VAL A 363 1.48 -19.04 -8.05
C VAL A 363 1.82 -18.46 -6.67
N PRO A 364 3.02 -18.76 -6.12
CA PRO A 364 3.42 -18.26 -4.81
C PRO A 364 3.37 -16.73 -4.74
N GLY A 365 2.80 -16.18 -3.66
CA GLY A 365 2.67 -14.74 -3.43
C GLY A 365 1.34 -14.13 -3.84
N VAL A 366 0.55 -14.79 -4.71
CA VAL A 366 -0.82 -14.36 -4.96
C VAL A 366 -1.68 -14.47 -3.69
N ALA A 367 -2.57 -13.50 -3.47
CA ALA A 367 -3.59 -13.64 -2.43
C ALA A 367 -4.84 -14.31 -3.03
N VAL A 368 -5.33 -15.34 -2.36
CA VAL A 368 -6.50 -16.11 -2.83
C VAL A 368 -7.52 -16.14 -1.69
N PRO A 369 -8.45 -15.15 -1.64
CA PRO A 369 -9.51 -15.12 -0.63
C PRO A 369 -10.48 -16.29 -0.79
N ALA A 370 -11.07 -16.73 0.33
CA ALA A 370 -12.11 -17.75 0.32
C ALA A 370 -13.45 -17.11 -0.05
N LEU A 371 -13.79 -17.11 -1.32
CA LEU A 371 -15.08 -16.62 -1.82
C LEU A 371 -16.14 -17.71 -1.69
N ASP A 372 -16.84 -17.71 -0.58
CA ASP A 372 -17.89 -18.67 -0.29
C ASP A 372 -19.22 -17.93 -0.07
N GLY A 373 -20.19 -18.14 -0.98
CA GLY A 373 -21.47 -17.41 -1.03
C GLY A 373 -21.31 -15.99 -1.58
N ALA A 374 -21.99 -15.71 -2.68
CA ALA A 374 -21.85 -14.44 -3.42
C ALA A 374 -22.14 -13.20 -2.54
N GLU A 375 -23.05 -13.32 -1.58
CA GLU A 375 -23.40 -12.30 -0.61
C GLU A 375 -22.26 -11.89 0.34
N ASN A 376 -21.19 -12.71 0.42
CA ASN A 376 -20.03 -12.47 1.26
C ASN A 376 -18.80 -11.96 0.48
N TYR A 377 -18.83 -11.92 -0.85
CA TYR A 377 -17.66 -11.59 -1.68
C TYR A 377 -17.08 -10.21 -1.33
N ILE A 378 -17.93 -9.19 -1.23
CA ILE A 378 -17.53 -7.83 -0.86
C ILE A 378 -16.84 -7.85 0.50
N LYS A 379 -17.50 -8.44 1.51
CA LYS A 379 -16.98 -8.49 2.86
C LYS A 379 -15.63 -9.22 2.94
N THR A 380 -15.49 -10.33 2.22
CA THR A 380 -14.27 -11.12 2.18
C THR A 380 -13.10 -10.34 1.56
N LEU A 381 -13.34 -9.59 0.49
CA LEU A 381 -12.31 -8.77 -0.14
C LEU A 381 -11.95 -7.55 0.69
N ASP A 382 -12.95 -6.88 1.27
CA ASP A 382 -12.77 -5.67 2.09
C ASP A 382 -11.98 -5.97 3.36
N HIS A 383 -12.41 -6.96 4.15
CA HIS A 383 -11.74 -7.36 5.38
C HIS A 383 -10.37 -8.01 5.15
N GLY A 384 -10.09 -8.49 3.94
CA GLY A 384 -8.76 -8.93 3.52
C GLY A 384 -7.74 -7.79 3.49
N GLY A 385 -8.19 -6.52 3.49
CA GLY A 385 -7.35 -5.34 3.55
C GLY A 385 -6.32 -5.23 2.42
N TYR A 386 -6.58 -5.86 1.26
CA TYR A 386 -5.60 -5.98 0.17
C TYR A 386 -5.21 -4.63 -0.44
N PHE A 387 -6.14 -3.67 -0.44
CA PHE A 387 -6.07 -2.42 -1.20
C PHE A 387 -6.14 -1.18 -0.29
N GLU A 388 -5.59 -1.25 0.92
CA GLU A 388 -5.57 -0.15 1.88
C GLU A 388 -5.06 1.16 1.25
N VAL A 389 -5.74 2.28 1.50
CA VAL A 389 -5.43 3.58 0.89
C VAL A 389 -4.88 4.54 1.94
N THR A 390 -3.58 4.75 1.96
CA THR A 390 -2.92 5.77 2.79
C THR A 390 -2.58 7.04 2.01
N ALA A 391 -2.56 6.95 0.68
CA ALA A 391 -2.38 8.08 -0.22
C ALA A 391 -3.00 7.76 -1.58
N LEU A 392 -3.69 8.74 -2.18
CA LEU A 392 -4.33 8.60 -3.49
C LEU A 392 -3.85 9.71 -4.42
N SER A 393 -2.98 9.37 -5.36
CA SER A 393 -2.45 10.32 -6.33
C SER A 393 -3.30 10.39 -7.60
N LYS A 394 -3.12 11.47 -8.37
CA LYS A 394 -3.76 11.60 -9.70
C LYS A 394 -3.35 10.48 -10.66
N GLU A 395 -2.14 9.96 -10.54
CA GLU A 395 -1.65 8.81 -11.31
C GLU A 395 -2.29 7.50 -10.86
N ASP A 396 -2.60 7.35 -9.57
CA ASP A 396 -3.34 6.18 -9.09
C ASP A 396 -4.73 6.12 -9.71
N LEU A 397 -5.42 7.25 -9.86
CA LEU A 397 -6.73 7.34 -10.50
C LEU A 397 -6.71 7.00 -12.00
N LYS A 398 -5.57 7.15 -12.67
CA LYS A 398 -5.38 6.89 -14.10
C LYS A 398 -4.74 5.53 -14.40
N LYS A 399 -4.54 4.68 -13.40
CA LYS A 399 -3.80 3.41 -13.59
C LYS A 399 -4.36 2.55 -14.72
N THR A 400 -5.67 2.32 -14.76
CA THR A 400 -6.30 1.49 -15.80
C THR A 400 -5.98 2.04 -17.20
N GLU A 401 -6.12 3.36 -17.40
CA GLU A 401 -5.79 4.02 -18.67
C GLU A 401 -4.32 3.80 -19.05
N LEU A 402 -3.40 3.96 -18.09
CA LEU A 402 -1.97 3.74 -18.33
C LEU A 402 -1.64 2.28 -18.72
N TYR A 403 -2.37 1.30 -18.16
CA TYR A 403 -2.20 -0.10 -18.54
C TYR A 403 -2.81 -0.42 -19.91
N HIS A 404 -3.95 0.17 -20.27
CA HIS A 404 -4.47 0.07 -21.64
C HIS A 404 -3.48 0.64 -22.66
N GLN A 405 -2.91 1.81 -22.39
CA GLN A 405 -1.86 2.37 -23.23
C GLN A 405 -0.63 1.46 -23.34
N ASN A 406 -0.26 0.73 -22.26
CA ASN A 406 0.81 -0.27 -22.32
C ASN A 406 0.43 -1.47 -23.19
N ALA A 407 -0.80 -1.93 -23.14
CA ALA A 407 -1.29 -3.01 -24.01
C ALA A 407 -1.22 -2.59 -25.49
N GLU A 408 -1.60 -1.36 -25.82
CA GLU A 408 -1.47 -0.83 -27.18
C GLU A 408 0.00 -0.72 -27.63
N ARG A 409 0.92 -0.34 -26.73
CA ARG A 409 2.37 -0.36 -26.99
C ARG A 409 2.87 -1.78 -27.28
N ALA A 410 2.41 -2.77 -26.53
CA ALA A 410 2.81 -4.17 -26.75
C ALA A 410 2.32 -4.69 -28.11
N LYS A 411 1.07 -4.36 -28.49
CA LYS A 411 0.55 -4.66 -29.85
C LYS A 411 1.38 -3.97 -30.93
N ALA A 412 1.71 -2.69 -30.74
CA ALA A 412 2.55 -1.94 -31.67
C ALA A 412 3.95 -2.57 -31.81
N GLN A 413 4.57 -2.99 -30.71
CA GLN A 413 5.88 -3.65 -30.69
C GLN A 413 5.87 -4.93 -31.55
N ALA A 414 4.81 -5.73 -31.49
CA ALA A 414 4.71 -6.97 -32.25
C ALA A 414 4.71 -6.77 -33.78
N ALA A 415 4.47 -5.55 -34.27
CA ALA A 415 4.51 -5.20 -35.69
C ALA A 415 5.95 -4.89 -36.18
N PHE A 416 6.93 -4.74 -35.31
CA PHE A 416 8.31 -4.41 -35.66
C PHE A 416 9.23 -5.62 -35.48
N ALA A 417 10.12 -5.83 -36.44
CA ALA A 417 11.15 -6.86 -36.36
C ALA A 417 12.39 -6.37 -35.57
N ASP A 418 12.65 -5.05 -35.56
CA ASP A 418 13.76 -4.42 -34.86
C ASP A 418 13.24 -3.58 -33.70
N TYR A 419 13.85 -3.76 -32.52
CA TYR A 419 13.42 -3.08 -31.31
C TYR A 419 13.74 -1.57 -31.30
N GLY A 420 14.85 -1.16 -31.93
CA GLY A 420 15.23 0.24 -32.07
C GLY A 420 14.21 1.01 -32.92
N GLN A 421 13.79 0.43 -34.06
CA GLN A 421 12.74 1.02 -34.91
C GLN A 421 11.40 1.13 -34.17
N TYR A 422 11.06 0.17 -33.34
CA TYR A 422 9.90 0.27 -32.46
C TYR A 422 10.05 1.45 -31.49
N LEU A 423 11.19 1.59 -30.80
CA LEU A 423 11.42 2.71 -29.88
C LEU A 423 11.33 4.07 -30.60
N ASP A 424 11.92 4.21 -31.80
CA ASP A 424 11.81 5.42 -32.61
C ASP A 424 10.34 5.74 -32.95
N SER A 425 9.54 4.69 -33.24
CA SER A 425 8.13 4.85 -33.56
C SER A 425 7.27 5.36 -32.40
N LEU A 426 7.76 5.29 -31.16
CA LEU A 426 7.06 5.77 -29.97
C LEU A 426 7.11 7.31 -29.83
N GLU A 427 8.03 7.99 -30.53
CA GLU A 427 8.20 9.45 -30.48
C GLU A 427 8.37 9.96 -29.04
N MET A 428 9.22 9.27 -28.28
CA MET A 428 9.36 9.52 -26.84
C MET A 428 10.05 10.85 -26.54
N THR A 429 9.56 11.53 -25.49
CA THR A 429 10.21 12.69 -24.89
C THR A 429 10.40 12.44 -23.39
N ALA A 430 11.65 12.48 -22.94
CA ALA A 430 12.02 12.45 -21.54
C ALA A 430 12.27 13.89 -21.05
N THR A 431 11.56 14.33 -20.01
CA THR A 431 11.86 15.57 -19.30
C THR A 431 12.57 15.21 -18.00
N ILE A 432 13.88 15.53 -17.89
CA ILE A 432 14.70 15.21 -16.72
C ILE A 432 15.07 16.53 -16.01
N LYS A 433 14.66 16.67 -14.74
CA LYS A 433 14.83 17.90 -13.95
C LYS A 433 15.25 17.58 -12.52
N GLY A 434 15.68 18.62 -11.80
CA GLY A 434 15.86 18.55 -10.35
C GLY A 434 14.55 18.29 -9.62
N PHE A 435 14.63 18.00 -8.32
CA PHE A 435 13.44 17.85 -7.48
C PHE A 435 12.77 19.21 -7.28
N GLU A 436 11.65 19.43 -7.97
CA GLU A 436 10.82 20.61 -7.83
C GLU A 436 9.72 20.38 -6.78
N PRO A 437 9.26 21.43 -6.05
CA PRO A 437 8.22 21.30 -5.02
C PRO A 437 6.97 20.54 -5.48
N LEU A 438 6.57 20.74 -6.74
CA LEU A 438 5.41 20.07 -7.36
C LEU A 438 5.55 18.54 -7.41
N TYR A 439 6.77 18.02 -7.42
CA TYR A 439 7.04 16.59 -7.61
C TYR A 439 7.41 15.85 -6.33
N ILE A 440 7.64 16.55 -5.21
CA ILE A 440 8.13 15.98 -3.94
C ILE A 440 7.27 14.81 -3.50
N GLN A 441 5.96 15.00 -3.40
CA GLN A 441 5.01 13.97 -3.00
C GLN A 441 5.09 12.74 -3.93
N ARG A 442 5.15 12.97 -5.24
CA ARG A 442 5.23 11.89 -6.22
C ARG A 442 6.56 11.13 -6.13
N ILE A 443 7.66 11.83 -5.91
CA ILE A 443 8.99 11.24 -5.74
C ILE A 443 8.99 10.35 -4.49
N ALA A 444 8.52 10.85 -3.35
CA ALA A 444 8.39 10.08 -2.11
C ALA A 444 7.54 8.82 -2.30
N GLN A 445 6.38 8.94 -2.97
CA GLN A 445 5.55 7.78 -3.31
C GLN A 445 6.27 6.74 -4.17
N LEU A 446 7.07 7.17 -5.16
CA LEU A 446 7.84 6.26 -6.00
C LEU A 446 8.89 5.50 -5.20
N THR A 447 9.57 6.14 -4.24
CA THR A 447 10.52 5.44 -3.37
C THR A 447 9.84 4.31 -2.58
N ASN A 448 8.61 4.54 -2.14
CA ASN A 448 7.84 3.57 -1.35
C ASN A 448 7.13 2.49 -2.20
N LYS A 449 6.72 2.81 -3.44
CA LYS A 449 5.96 1.89 -4.31
C LYS A 449 6.83 1.10 -5.30
N SER A 450 8.09 1.49 -5.57
CA SER A 450 8.98 0.81 -6.53
C SER A 450 9.80 -0.27 -5.84
N ASN A 451 9.64 -1.53 -6.26
CA ASN A 451 10.30 -2.68 -5.66
C ASN A 451 11.18 -3.47 -6.65
N GLN A 452 10.80 -3.51 -7.93
CA GLN A 452 11.51 -4.30 -8.95
C GLN A 452 12.75 -3.57 -9.48
N PHE A 453 12.59 -2.31 -9.86
CA PHE A 453 13.70 -1.45 -10.23
C PHE A 453 13.93 -0.44 -9.11
N ASN A 454 14.67 -0.83 -8.10
CA ASN A 454 15.14 0.00 -7.00
C ASN A 454 16.47 -0.58 -6.51
N LEU A 455 17.55 0.13 -6.78
CA LEU A 455 18.90 -0.37 -6.57
C LEU A 455 19.30 -0.42 -5.09
N THR A 456 18.93 0.60 -4.31
CA THR A 456 19.32 0.73 -2.91
C THR A 456 18.19 0.47 -1.92
N THR A 457 16.97 0.30 -2.43
CA THR A 457 15.76 0.07 -1.62
C THR A 457 15.44 1.15 -0.59
N LEU A 458 16.09 2.30 -0.69
CA LEU A 458 15.86 3.45 0.18
C LEU A 458 14.39 3.91 0.06
N ARG A 459 13.77 4.15 1.21
CA ARG A 459 12.39 4.65 1.34
C ARG A 459 12.45 6.02 1.96
N CYS A 460 11.86 7.00 1.31
CA CYS A 460 11.94 8.38 1.73
C CYS A 460 10.55 8.93 2.04
N SER A 461 10.45 9.73 3.08
CA SER A 461 9.35 10.65 3.32
C SER A 461 9.45 11.87 2.38
N GLU A 462 8.41 12.68 2.34
CA GLU A 462 8.47 13.95 1.60
C GLU A 462 9.53 14.89 2.18
N ASP A 463 9.73 14.88 3.49
CA ASP A 463 10.73 15.71 4.16
C ASP A 463 12.16 15.25 3.85
N ASP A 464 12.40 13.93 3.74
CA ASP A 464 13.68 13.41 3.25
C ASP A 464 13.96 13.93 1.83
N ILE A 465 12.96 13.89 0.95
CA ILE A 465 13.09 14.37 -0.43
C ILE A 465 13.30 15.90 -0.45
N ARG A 466 12.60 16.68 0.40
CA ARG A 466 12.82 18.12 0.56
C ARG A 466 14.23 18.43 1.07
N ALA A 467 14.70 17.67 2.04
CA ALA A 467 16.04 17.82 2.58
C ALA A 467 17.12 17.56 1.52
N MET A 468 16.98 16.48 0.74
CA MET A 468 17.87 16.20 -0.40
C MET A 468 17.82 17.32 -1.45
N ALA A 469 16.63 17.80 -1.81
CA ALA A 469 16.46 18.87 -2.78
C ALA A 469 17.09 20.20 -2.33
N GLY A 470 17.17 20.44 -1.03
CA GLY A 470 17.73 21.65 -0.42
C GLY A 470 19.25 21.62 -0.24
N ASP A 471 19.90 20.45 -0.26
CA ASP A 471 21.36 20.33 -0.08
C ASP A 471 22.08 20.50 -1.41
N LYS A 472 22.98 21.49 -1.50
CA LYS A 472 23.76 21.79 -2.72
C LYS A 472 24.75 20.68 -3.09
N ASN A 473 25.13 19.84 -2.13
CA ASN A 473 26.01 18.70 -2.36
C ASN A 473 25.24 17.50 -2.94
N ASP A 474 23.93 17.51 -2.87
CA ASP A 474 23.14 16.43 -3.45
C ASP A 474 22.84 16.68 -4.92
N LEU A 475 23.02 15.66 -5.75
CA LEU A 475 22.50 15.60 -7.10
C LEU A 475 21.15 14.89 -7.03
N CYS A 476 20.07 15.59 -7.35
CA CYS A 476 18.71 15.09 -7.30
C CYS A 476 18.05 15.26 -8.66
N LEU A 477 17.69 14.17 -9.31
CA LEU A 477 17.06 14.17 -10.64
C LEU A 477 15.80 13.30 -10.63
N CYS A 478 14.74 13.80 -11.25
CA CYS A 478 13.56 13.02 -11.57
C CYS A 478 13.27 13.09 -13.07
N GLY A 479 12.76 12.01 -13.63
CA GLY A 479 12.47 11.90 -15.04
C GLY A 479 11.01 11.57 -15.31
N LYS A 480 10.40 12.37 -16.20
CA LYS A 480 9.07 12.17 -16.76
C LYS A 480 9.20 11.63 -18.18
N LEU A 481 8.33 10.69 -18.56
CA LEU A 481 8.31 10.12 -19.91
C LEU A 481 6.93 10.32 -20.56
N VAL A 482 6.94 10.87 -21.76
CA VAL A 482 5.76 11.03 -22.63
C VAL A 482 6.05 10.34 -23.96
N ASP A 483 5.08 9.65 -24.52
CA ASP A 483 5.14 9.04 -25.84
C ASP A 483 3.82 9.24 -26.62
N LYS A 484 3.71 8.77 -27.85
CA LYS A 484 2.51 8.94 -28.68
C LYS A 484 1.23 8.32 -28.10
N PHE A 485 1.36 7.39 -27.16
CA PHE A 485 0.20 6.74 -26.51
C PHE A 485 -0.23 7.48 -25.25
N GLY A 486 0.65 8.30 -24.63
CA GLY A 486 0.28 9.11 -23.48
C GLY A 486 1.41 9.53 -22.54
N ASP A 487 1.02 10.21 -21.48
CA ASP A 487 1.89 10.74 -20.43
C ASP A 487 2.02 9.74 -19.28
N ASN A 488 3.23 9.20 -19.08
CA ASN A 488 3.52 8.25 -18.00
C ASN A 488 3.80 8.93 -16.65
N GLY A 489 3.86 10.27 -16.59
CA GLY A 489 4.20 11.04 -15.40
C GLY A 489 5.67 10.88 -14.99
N ILE A 490 5.99 11.19 -13.71
CA ILE A 490 7.31 10.93 -13.13
C ILE A 490 7.48 9.43 -12.98
N VAL A 491 8.51 8.89 -13.63
CA VAL A 491 8.75 7.44 -13.74
C VAL A 491 10.10 6.98 -13.21
N THR A 492 11.07 7.89 -13.03
CA THR A 492 12.39 7.56 -12.48
C THR A 492 12.88 8.65 -11.55
N VAL A 493 13.67 8.25 -10.56
CA VAL A 493 14.25 9.13 -9.54
C VAL A 493 15.67 8.67 -9.28
N VAL A 494 16.61 9.62 -9.26
CA VAL A 494 18.01 9.39 -8.89
C VAL A 494 18.42 10.48 -7.90
N ALA A 495 19.09 10.07 -6.82
CA ALA A 495 19.77 10.99 -5.91
C ALA A 495 21.14 10.45 -5.54
N GLY A 496 22.09 11.36 -5.33
CA GLY A 496 23.44 11.02 -4.90
C GLY A 496 24.11 12.20 -4.23
N ARG A 497 25.02 11.93 -3.31
CA ARG A 497 25.76 12.94 -2.54
C ARG A 497 27.16 13.13 -3.09
N GLN A 498 27.51 14.36 -3.41
CA GLN A 498 28.86 14.72 -3.82
C GLN A 498 29.78 14.96 -2.61
N GLN A 499 30.92 14.29 -2.59
CA GLN A 499 32.01 14.53 -1.63
C GLN A 499 33.32 14.73 -2.40
N GLY A 500 33.76 15.97 -2.53
CA GLY A 500 34.91 16.30 -3.35
C GLY A 500 34.69 16.00 -4.82
N ASP A 501 35.51 15.14 -5.42
CA ASP A 501 35.40 14.69 -6.81
C ASP A 501 34.70 13.31 -6.98
N VAL A 502 34.00 12.85 -5.94
CA VAL A 502 33.21 11.61 -5.94
C VAL A 502 31.72 11.95 -5.78
N LEU A 503 30.87 11.32 -6.61
CA LEU A 503 29.42 11.31 -6.47
C LEU A 503 28.96 9.92 -6.04
N ASP A 504 28.40 9.81 -4.85
CA ASP A 504 27.87 8.58 -4.28
C ASP A 504 26.35 8.49 -4.53
N LEU A 505 25.90 7.58 -5.39
CA LEU A 505 24.50 7.38 -5.75
C LEU A 505 23.76 6.60 -4.65
N THR A 506 22.99 7.30 -3.83
CA THR A 506 22.26 6.74 -2.70
C THR A 506 20.87 6.23 -3.06
N LEU A 507 20.30 6.70 -4.18
CA LEU A 507 18.97 6.34 -4.63
C LEU A 507 18.93 6.23 -6.16
N TRP A 508 18.47 5.11 -6.67
CA TRP A 508 18.05 4.98 -8.07
C TRP A 508 16.89 4.00 -8.17
N LEU A 509 15.78 4.51 -8.66
CA LEU A 509 14.58 3.69 -8.90
C LEU A 509 13.86 4.10 -10.18
N MET A 510 13.07 3.17 -10.70
CA MET A 510 12.19 3.41 -11.84
C MET A 510 10.88 2.62 -11.73
N SER A 511 9.82 3.19 -12.30
CA SER A 511 8.52 2.55 -12.43
C SER A 511 8.59 1.35 -13.39
N CYS A 512 8.04 0.20 -13.01
CA CYS A 512 7.99 -0.99 -13.86
C CYS A 512 7.26 -0.77 -15.19
N ARG A 513 6.42 0.25 -15.29
CA ARG A 513 5.62 0.58 -16.50
C ARG A 513 6.46 1.04 -17.69
N VAL A 514 7.66 1.52 -17.47
CA VAL A 514 8.51 2.13 -18.52
C VAL A 514 9.85 1.42 -18.74
N LEU A 515 10.01 0.26 -18.15
CA LEU A 515 11.25 -0.52 -18.28
C LEU A 515 11.55 -0.86 -19.75
N LYS A 516 12.83 -0.89 -20.09
CA LYS A 516 13.34 -1.22 -21.43
C LYS A 516 12.98 -0.22 -22.53
N ARG A 517 12.52 0.99 -22.18
CA ARG A 517 12.24 2.03 -23.18
C ARG A 517 13.39 3.04 -23.36
N GLY A 518 14.57 2.77 -22.78
CA GLY A 518 15.74 3.65 -22.84
C GLY A 518 15.69 4.83 -21.87
N MET A 519 14.72 4.87 -20.94
CA MET A 519 14.71 5.89 -19.89
C MET A 519 15.87 5.71 -18.91
N GLU A 520 16.33 4.49 -18.74
CA GLU A 520 17.55 4.12 -18.02
C GLU A 520 18.77 4.82 -18.60
N ASP A 521 18.91 4.74 -19.92
CA ASP A 521 20.03 5.34 -20.69
C ASP A 521 19.97 6.87 -20.60
N ALA A 522 18.79 7.45 -20.83
CA ALA A 522 18.59 8.88 -20.74
C ALA A 522 18.95 9.45 -19.36
N MET A 523 18.59 8.72 -18.31
CA MET A 523 18.89 9.12 -16.93
C MET A 523 20.38 8.97 -16.64
N MET A 524 21.04 7.86 -17.05
CA MET A 524 22.48 7.68 -16.87
C MET A 524 23.28 8.74 -17.62
N ASP A 525 22.97 9.00 -18.89
CA ASP A 525 23.62 10.06 -19.68
C ASP A 525 23.49 11.42 -18.99
N THR A 526 22.33 11.69 -18.37
CA THR A 526 22.09 12.97 -17.65
C THR A 526 22.87 13.02 -16.33
N VAL A 527 22.88 11.93 -15.55
CA VAL A 527 23.63 11.85 -14.29
C VAL A 527 25.12 12.09 -14.53
N VAL A 528 25.70 11.42 -15.54
CA VAL A 528 27.13 11.57 -15.85
C VAL A 528 27.44 12.98 -16.37
N ALA A 529 26.59 13.57 -17.20
CA ALA A 529 26.76 14.94 -17.66
C ALA A 529 26.70 15.98 -16.54
N GLU A 530 25.76 15.83 -15.61
CA GLU A 530 25.64 16.71 -14.43
C GLU A 530 26.82 16.51 -13.46
N ALA A 531 27.27 15.27 -13.26
CA ALA A 531 28.44 14.95 -12.45
C ALA A 531 29.70 15.62 -13.04
N ALA A 532 29.92 15.51 -14.36
CA ALA A 532 31.03 16.16 -15.06
C ALA A 532 30.96 17.70 -14.90
N ALA A 533 29.78 18.30 -15.05
CA ALA A 533 29.59 19.73 -14.88
C ALA A 533 29.90 20.22 -13.45
N ARG A 534 29.72 19.37 -12.45
CA ARG A 534 30.08 19.63 -11.04
C ARG A 534 31.55 19.32 -10.69
N GLY A 535 32.36 18.88 -11.66
CA GLY A 535 33.76 18.52 -11.46
C GLY A 535 33.99 17.16 -10.78
N VAL A 536 32.96 16.30 -10.77
CA VAL A 536 33.06 14.93 -10.28
C VAL A 536 33.91 14.10 -11.27
N LYS A 537 34.81 13.27 -10.74
CA LYS A 537 35.62 12.34 -11.52
C LYS A 537 35.16 10.90 -11.42
N THR A 538 34.61 10.53 -10.27
CA THR A 538 34.18 9.16 -10.00
C THR A 538 32.73 9.13 -9.54
N ILE A 539 31.90 8.26 -10.13
CA ILE A 539 30.56 7.96 -9.64
C ILE A 539 30.61 6.59 -8.96
N VAL A 540 30.07 6.51 -7.75
CA VAL A 540 29.89 5.27 -6.98
C VAL A 540 28.42 4.89 -7.03
N GLY A 541 28.14 3.62 -7.33
CA GLY A 541 26.80 3.07 -7.36
C GLY A 541 26.66 1.86 -6.44
N HIS A 542 25.51 1.69 -5.83
CA HIS A 542 25.23 0.61 -4.90
C HIS A 542 24.05 -0.23 -5.36
N TYR A 543 24.13 -1.54 -5.11
CA TYR A 543 23.00 -2.45 -5.26
C TYR A 543 22.84 -3.28 -3.98
N TYR A 544 21.64 -3.23 -3.40
CA TYR A 544 21.25 -3.99 -2.21
C TYR A 544 20.17 -5.01 -2.61
N PRO A 545 20.47 -6.33 -2.55
CA PRO A 545 19.58 -7.36 -3.05
C PRO A 545 18.33 -7.50 -2.19
N THR A 546 17.21 -7.72 -2.86
CA THR A 546 15.96 -8.13 -2.25
C THR A 546 15.31 -9.25 -3.07
N ALA A 547 14.28 -9.88 -2.52
CA ALA A 547 13.52 -10.89 -3.27
C ALA A 547 12.86 -10.33 -4.56
N LYS A 548 12.81 -8.99 -4.75
CA LYS A 548 12.06 -8.36 -5.84
C LYS A 548 12.92 -7.61 -6.87
N ASN A 549 14.15 -7.23 -6.54
CA ASN A 549 15.00 -6.40 -7.40
C ASN A 549 16.13 -7.13 -8.10
N ALA A 550 16.09 -8.47 -8.14
CA ALA A 550 17.12 -9.27 -8.78
C ALA A 550 17.39 -8.87 -10.26
N MET A 551 16.38 -8.31 -10.95
CA MET A 551 16.50 -7.87 -12.34
C MET A 551 17.50 -6.71 -12.55
N VAL A 552 17.83 -5.96 -11.49
CA VAL A 552 18.77 -4.82 -11.55
C VAL A 552 20.13 -5.13 -10.93
N ARG A 553 20.40 -6.39 -10.58
CA ARG A 553 21.66 -6.80 -9.96
C ARG A 553 22.90 -6.36 -10.77
N GLU A 554 22.85 -6.51 -12.08
CA GLU A 554 23.93 -6.17 -13.00
C GLU A 554 23.69 -4.84 -13.75
N PHE A 555 22.86 -3.97 -13.18
CA PHE A 555 22.48 -2.70 -13.81
C PHE A 555 23.71 -1.84 -14.14
N TYR A 556 24.60 -1.64 -13.19
CA TYR A 556 25.78 -0.80 -13.36
C TYR A 556 26.79 -1.38 -14.37
N ALA A 557 26.88 -2.70 -14.49
CA ALA A 557 27.74 -3.34 -15.49
C ALA A 557 27.39 -2.97 -16.94
N GLN A 558 26.10 -2.63 -17.21
CA GLN A 558 25.63 -2.23 -18.55
C GLN A 558 26.15 -0.83 -18.96
N TYR A 559 26.64 -0.05 -17.99
CA TYR A 559 27.16 1.31 -18.15
C TYR A 559 28.65 1.41 -17.89
N ASP A 560 29.37 0.29 -18.02
CA ASP A 560 30.83 0.19 -17.90
C ASP A 560 31.36 0.54 -16.48
N PHE A 561 30.53 0.44 -15.45
CA PHE A 561 31.00 0.50 -14.07
C PHE A 561 31.79 -0.76 -13.72
N ALA A 562 32.88 -0.58 -13.00
CA ALA A 562 33.67 -1.67 -12.43
C ALA A 562 33.11 -2.04 -11.04
N LYS A 563 32.86 -3.33 -10.79
CA LYS A 563 32.49 -3.81 -9.45
C LYS A 563 33.71 -3.72 -8.54
N THR A 564 33.60 -2.97 -7.43
CA THR A 564 34.69 -2.72 -6.48
C THR A 564 34.56 -3.51 -5.19
N ALA A 565 33.34 -3.84 -4.76
CA ALA A 565 33.10 -4.66 -3.58
C ALA A 565 31.84 -5.51 -3.70
N GLU A 566 31.83 -6.62 -2.97
CA GLU A 566 30.65 -7.45 -2.71
C GLU A 566 30.78 -8.04 -1.31
N ASP A 567 29.74 -7.89 -0.48
CA ASP A 567 29.72 -8.43 0.88
C ASP A 567 29.03 -9.80 0.96
N ALA A 568 28.94 -10.37 2.17
CA ALA A 568 28.35 -11.68 2.41
C ALA A 568 26.82 -11.71 2.16
N ASP A 569 26.15 -10.56 2.23
CA ASP A 569 24.72 -10.42 1.98
C ASP A 569 24.41 -10.18 0.50
N GLY A 570 25.46 -10.08 -0.35
CA GLY A 570 25.36 -9.84 -1.78
C GLY A 570 25.14 -8.36 -2.13
N ASN A 571 25.37 -7.43 -1.21
CA ASN A 571 25.43 -6.01 -1.51
C ASN A 571 26.66 -5.75 -2.37
N THR A 572 26.50 -4.96 -3.43
CA THR A 572 27.60 -4.66 -4.34
C THR A 572 27.83 -3.17 -4.49
N GLU A 573 29.10 -2.79 -4.62
CA GLU A 573 29.58 -1.45 -4.92
C GLU A 573 30.23 -1.42 -6.29
N TRP A 574 29.98 -0.36 -7.03
CA TRP A 574 30.42 -0.17 -8.41
C TRP A 574 30.98 1.23 -8.58
N THR A 575 32.00 1.38 -9.41
CA THR A 575 32.61 2.68 -9.71
C THR A 575 32.71 2.93 -11.21
N LEU A 576 32.48 4.19 -11.61
CA LEU A 576 32.66 4.67 -12.98
C LEU A 576 33.61 5.86 -13.00
N ASP A 577 34.60 5.84 -13.90
CA ASP A 577 35.35 7.05 -14.27
C ASP A 577 34.49 7.90 -15.22
N VAL A 578 34.13 9.09 -14.80
CA VAL A 578 33.29 10.02 -15.57
C VAL A 578 33.90 10.36 -16.93
N ALA A 579 35.24 10.45 -17.01
CA ALA A 579 35.94 10.77 -18.26
C ALA A 579 35.93 9.61 -19.27
N ALA A 580 35.74 8.37 -18.80
CA ALA A 580 35.69 7.17 -19.63
C ALA A 580 34.29 6.83 -20.15
N TYR A 581 33.26 7.49 -19.64
CA TYR A 581 31.87 7.18 -20.00
C TYR A 581 31.55 7.57 -21.44
N ALA A 582 30.93 6.64 -22.17
CA ALA A 582 30.36 6.90 -23.49
C ALA A 582 28.84 7.00 -23.42
N PRO A 583 28.24 8.13 -23.82
CA PRO A 583 26.78 8.30 -23.82
C PRO A 583 26.07 7.22 -24.64
N LYS A 584 24.94 6.74 -24.13
CA LYS A 584 24.17 5.64 -24.73
C LYS A 584 23.22 6.10 -25.85
N HIS A 585 22.95 7.41 -25.94
CA HIS A 585 22.10 8.03 -26.97
C HIS A 585 20.76 7.32 -27.15
N PRO A 586 19.87 7.38 -26.17
CA PRO A 586 18.59 6.67 -26.21
C PRO A 586 17.68 7.16 -27.35
N HIS A 587 16.77 6.29 -27.80
CA HIS A 587 15.78 6.56 -28.85
C HIS A 587 14.68 7.53 -28.38
N MET A 588 15.07 8.71 -27.87
CA MET A 588 14.13 9.70 -27.36
C MET A 588 14.73 11.11 -27.37
N LYS A 589 13.85 12.13 -27.37
CA LYS A 589 14.22 13.51 -27.10
C LYS A 589 14.41 13.71 -25.60
N ILE A 590 15.51 14.32 -25.17
CA ILE A 590 15.74 14.67 -23.76
C ILE A 590 15.56 16.17 -23.61
N GLU A 591 14.66 16.59 -22.70
CA GLU A 591 14.44 17.98 -22.28
C GLU A 591 14.92 18.12 -20.82
N ARG A 592 15.59 19.22 -20.53
CA ARG A 592 16.17 19.52 -19.20
C ARG A 592 15.54 20.76 -18.59
#